data_578a77c461a43cafc5e804cf0b44d3fe
#
_entry.id   578a77c461a43cafc5e804cf0b44d3fe
#
_cell.length_a   1.000
_cell.length_b   1.000
_cell.length_c   1.000
_cell.angle_alpha   90.00
_cell.angle_beta   90.00
_cell.angle_gamma   90.00
#
_symmetry.space_group_name_H-M   'P 1'
#
loop_
_entity.id
_entity.type
_entity.pdbx_description
1 polymer ?
#
loop_
_entity_poly.entity_id
_entity_poly.type
_entity_poly.pdbx_seq_one_letter_code
_entity_poly.pdbx_strand_id
1 'polypeptide(L)'
;NVLYKHIADLYSEGKLTTGQRWNWGIEKNCVGLSPWGKNVPGEVVNKVETVKMNWINDELDTWYPFSEGVTQQDGGKIPAGVIKRPELETMQFFVKGVKSPFPVK
;
A
#
# COMPACT_ATOMS: atom_id res chain seq x y z
N ASN A 1 3.80 -4.25 -16.20
CA ASN A 1 4.41 -5.54 -16.16
C ASN A 1 5.91 -5.58 -15.82
N VAL A 2 6.34 -4.61 -15.03
CA VAL A 2 7.76 -4.40 -14.67
C VAL A 2 8.31 -5.58 -13.87
N LEU A 3 7.50 -6.10 -12.91
CA LEU A 3 7.92 -7.21 -12.06
C LEU A 3 8.15 -8.50 -12.86
N TYR A 4 7.26 -8.86 -13.76
CA TYR A 4 7.44 -10.07 -14.58
C TYR A 4 8.66 -9.98 -15.50
N LYS A 5 8.92 -8.78 -16.04
CA LYS A 5 10.14 -8.56 -16.82
C LYS A 5 11.39 -8.77 -15.96
N HIS A 6 11.41 -8.21 -14.76
CA HIS A 6 12.54 -8.38 -13.82
C HIS A 6 12.78 -9.86 -13.47
N ILE A 7 11.71 -10.62 -13.20
CA ILE A 7 11.82 -12.06 -12.92
C ILE A 7 12.38 -12.81 -14.12
N ALA A 8 11.93 -12.48 -15.34
CA ALA A 8 12.43 -13.10 -16.56
C ALA A 8 13.92 -12.76 -16.81
N ASP A 9 14.32 -11.53 -16.54
CA ASP A 9 15.72 -11.10 -16.65
C ASP A 9 16.60 -11.87 -15.65
N LEU A 10 16.17 -11.98 -14.38
CA LEU A 10 16.88 -12.77 -13.35
C LEU A 10 17.00 -14.26 -13.74
N TYR A 11 15.96 -14.83 -14.33
CA TYR A 11 15.99 -16.20 -14.80
C TYR A 11 17.02 -16.39 -15.92
N SER A 12 17.00 -15.49 -16.91
CA SER A 12 17.93 -15.56 -18.05
C SER A 12 19.41 -15.37 -17.62
N GLU A 13 19.64 -14.62 -16.55
CA GLU A 13 20.97 -14.38 -15.98
C GLU A 13 21.40 -15.48 -14.99
N GLY A 14 20.56 -16.49 -14.72
CA GLY A 14 20.83 -17.55 -13.73
C GLY A 14 20.86 -17.06 -12.28
N LYS A 15 20.28 -15.89 -12.01
CA LYS A 15 20.26 -15.24 -10.68
C LYS A 15 18.95 -15.42 -9.92
N LEU A 16 17.95 -16.05 -10.54
CA LEU A 16 16.67 -16.28 -9.88
C LEU A 16 16.82 -17.34 -8.79
N THR A 17 16.44 -16.98 -7.57
CA THR A 17 16.43 -17.89 -6.43
C THR A 17 14.99 -18.17 -5.99
N THR A 18 14.72 -19.35 -5.46
CA THR A 18 13.41 -19.71 -4.93
C THR A 18 13.14 -19.04 -3.58
N GLY A 19 11.88 -18.79 -3.27
CA GLY A 19 11.46 -18.20 -1.99
C GLY A 19 11.61 -16.68 -1.87
N GLN A 20 12.05 -16.00 -2.91
CA GLN A 20 12.07 -14.53 -2.93
C GLN A 20 10.66 -13.96 -2.97
N ARG A 21 10.44 -12.92 -2.16
CA ARG A 21 9.21 -12.11 -2.20
C ARG A 21 9.52 -10.73 -2.74
N TRP A 22 8.80 -10.32 -3.78
CA TRP A 22 8.88 -8.96 -4.33
C TRP A 22 7.61 -8.20 -3.93
N ASN A 23 7.81 -7.10 -3.20
CA ASN A 23 6.73 -6.18 -2.86
C ASN A 23 7.07 -4.81 -3.45
N TRP A 24 6.92 -4.73 -4.75
CA TRP A 24 7.14 -3.51 -5.49
C TRP A 24 5.84 -2.71 -5.57
N GLY A 25 5.91 -1.47 -5.18
CA GLY A 25 4.82 -0.54 -5.18
C GLY A 25 4.85 0.43 -6.36
N ILE A 26 4.34 1.60 -6.10
CA ILE A 26 4.22 2.70 -7.07
C ILE A 26 5.61 3.26 -7.45
N GLU A 27 6.57 3.19 -6.53
CA GLU A 27 7.96 3.63 -6.73
C GLU A 27 8.69 2.83 -7.82
N LYS A 28 8.25 1.62 -8.07
CA LYS A 28 8.79 0.72 -9.12
C LYS A 28 7.87 0.60 -10.34
N ASN A 29 6.84 1.44 -10.44
CA ASN A 29 5.81 1.33 -11.48
C ASN A 29 5.11 -0.04 -11.56
N CYS A 30 5.05 -0.77 -10.45
CA CYS A 30 4.33 -2.05 -10.37
C CYS A 30 2.84 -1.88 -10.11
N VAL A 31 2.47 -0.82 -9.43
CA VAL A 31 1.10 -0.35 -9.21
C VAL A 31 0.96 1.09 -9.64
N GLY A 32 -0.24 1.48 -10.00
CA GLY A 32 -0.55 2.84 -10.41
C GLY A 32 -2.02 3.15 -10.15
N LEU A 33 -2.37 4.39 -10.37
CA LEU A 33 -3.75 4.86 -10.31
C LEU A 33 -4.35 4.86 -11.71
N SER A 34 -5.62 4.48 -11.82
CA SER A 34 -6.40 4.69 -13.04
C SER A 34 -6.60 6.20 -13.29
N PRO A 35 -6.96 6.59 -14.53
CA PRO A 35 -7.32 7.96 -14.81
C PRO A 35 -8.41 8.47 -13.86
N TRP A 36 -8.31 9.74 -13.49
CA TRP A 36 -9.26 10.39 -12.59
C TRP A 36 -10.65 10.43 -13.19
N GLY A 37 -11.64 10.14 -12.37
CA GLY A 37 -13.04 10.34 -12.75
C GLY A 37 -13.37 11.84 -12.92
N LYS A 38 -14.28 12.16 -13.84
CA LYS A 38 -14.65 13.54 -14.17
C LYS A 38 -15.21 14.34 -12.97
N ASN A 39 -15.73 13.67 -11.97
CA ASN A 39 -16.36 14.29 -10.79
C ASN A 39 -15.43 14.41 -9.58
N VAL A 40 -14.14 14.08 -9.72
CA VAL A 40 -13.19 14.21 -8.62
C VAL A 40 -12.72 15.65 -8.53
N PRO A 41 -12.89 16.33 -7.37
CA PRO A 41 -12.43 17.69 -7.19
C PRO A 41 -10.91 17.82 -7.38
N GLY A 42 -10.47 18.90 -8.02
CA GLY A 42 -9.05 19.13 -8.31
C GLY A 42 -8.17 19.16 -7.05
N GLU A 43 -8.69 19.65 -5.93
CA GLU A 43 -7.97 19.63 -4.64
C GLU A 43 -7.70 18.19 -4.14
N VAL A 44 -8.62 17.25 -4.38
CA VAL A 44 -8.44 15.84 -4.03
C VAL A 44 -7.38 15.22 -4.94
N VAL A 45 -7.45 15.48 -6.24
CA VAL A 45 -6.43 15.06 -7.21
C VAL A 45 -5.05 15.53 -6.76
N ASN A 46 -4.90 16.81 -6.45
CA ASN A 46 -3.62 17.38 -6.03
C ASN A 46 -3.09 16.74 -4.76
N LYS A 47 -3.94 16.48 -3.76
CA LYS A 47 -3.53 15.80 -2.52
C LYS A 47 -3.02 14.40 -2.80
N VAL A 48 -3.72 13.63 -3.60
CA VAL A 48 -3.33 12.24 -3.92
C VAL A 48 -2.05 12.21 -4.75
N GLU A 49 -1.91 13.09 -5.74
CA GLU A 49 -0.67 13.18 -6.52
C GLU A 49 0.52 13.62 -5.66
N THR A 50 0.33 14.51 -4.68
CA THR A 50 1.37 14.90 -3.73
C THR A 50 1.83 13.70 -2.90
N VAL A 51 0.91 12.95 -2.30
CA VAL A 51 1.23 11.73 -1.52
C VAL A 51 1.94 10.70 -2.38
N LYS A 52 1.47 10.51 -3.62
CA LYS A 52 2.09 9.61 -4.59
C LYS A 52 3.53 10.01 -4.89
N MET A 53 3.79 11.29 -5.14
CA MET A 53 5.14 11.78 -5.41
C MET A 53 6.06 11.63 -4.20
N ASN A 54 5.57 11.90 -3.00
CA ASN A 54 6.34 11.73 -1.78
C ASN A 54 6.73 10.25 -1.55
N TRP A 55 5.85 9.29 -1.89
CA TRP A 55 6.22 7.88 -1.88
C TRP A 55 7.25 7.51 -2.94
N ILE A 56 7.13 8.07 -4.16
CA ILE A 56 8.11 7.83 -5.24
C ILE A 56 9.48 8.37 -4.86
N ASN A 57 9.53 9.50 -4.18
CA ASN A 57 10.74 10.16 -3.74
C ASN A 57 11.30 9.63 -2.41
N ASP A 58 10.68 8.59 -1.85
CA ASP A 58 11.07 8.01 -0.54
C ASP A 58 10.95 9.00 0.64
N GLU A 59 10.07 9.99 0.50
CA GLU A 59 9.79 11.00 1.52
C GLU A 59 8.70 10.56 2.51
N LEU A 60 7.95 9.51 2.17
CA LEU A 60 6.93 8.90 3.02
C LEU A 60 7.22 7.43 3.23
N ASP A 61 7.08 6.98 4.48
CA ASP A 61 7.09 5.56 4.81
C ASP A 61 5.97 4.84 4.05
N THR A 62 6.25 3.64 3.57
CA THR A 62 5.28 2.73 2.94
C THR A 62 4.02 2.53 3.81
N TRP A 63 4.17 2.68 5.12
CA TRP A 63 3.11 2.51 6.12
C TRP A 63 2.40 3.81 6.49
N TYR A 64 2.65 4.87 5.74
CA TYR A 64 2.11 6.20 6.01
C TYR A 64 0.62 6.23 6.41
N PRO A 65 -0.30 5.48 5.77
CA PRO A 65 -1.71 5.47 6.18
C PRO A 65 -1.95 5.04 7.62
N PHE A 66 -0.97 4.37 8.23
CA PHE A 66 -1.03 3.86 9.60
C PHE A 66 -0.01 4.53 10.55
N SER A 67 0.76 5.49 10.06
CA SER A 67 1.85 6.12 10.82
C SER A 67 1.38 6.85 12.08
N GLU A 68 0.20 7.45 12.03
CA GLU A 68 -0.41 8.16 13.17
C GLU A 68 -1.32 7.28 14.04
N GLY A 69 -1.32 5.98 13.76
CA GLY A 69 -2.22 5.03 14.41
C GLY A 69 -3.58 4.92 13.72
N VAL A 70 -4.37 3.97 14.17
CA VAL A 70 -5.64 3.61 13.54
C VAL A 70 -6.70 3.38 14.60
N THR A 71 -7.92 3.84 14.35
CA THR A 71 -9.09 3.44 15.11
C THR A 71 -9.79 2.30 14.38
N GLN A 72 -10.03 1.20 15.07
CA GLN A 72 -10.76 0.05 14.54
C GLN A 72 -12.26 0.33 14.46
N GLN A 73 -12.98 -0.47 13.72
CA GLN A 73 -14.43 -0.34 13.55
C GLN A 73 -15.20 -0.48 14.89
N ASP A 74 -14.73 -1.34 15.77
CA ASP A 74 -15.29 -1.58 17.11
C ASP A 74 -14.92 -0.50 18.14
N GLY A 75 -14.10 0.47 17.75
CA GLY A 75 -13.61 1.56 18.60
C GLY A 75 -12.26 1.31 19.25
N GLY A 76 -11.67 0.13 19.07
CA GLY A 76 -10.31 -0.16 19.50
C GLY A 76 -9.31 0.79 18.85
N LYS A 77 -8.24 1.13 19.55
CA LYS A 77 -7.20 2.03 19.05
C LYS A 77 -5.88 1.30 18.93
N ILE A 78 -5.23 1.46 17.81
CA ILE A 78 -3.87 0.99 17.57
C ILE A 78 -2.97 2.22 17.51
N PRO A 79 -1.98 2.32 18.41
CA PRO A 79 -1.08 3.48 18.47
C PRO A 79 -0.25 3.65 17.18
N ALA A 80 0.28 4.84 17.00
CA ALA A 80 1.24 5.16 15.95
C ALA A 80 2.44 4.23 15.98
N GLY A 81 2.95 3.85 14.82
CA GLY A 81 4.15 3.03 14.65
C GLY A 81 4.00 1.54 14.99
N VAL A 82 2.82 1.09 15.42
CA VAL A 82 2.56 -0.32 15.73
C VAL A 82 2.28 -1.14 14.48
N ILE A 83 1.45 -0.60 13.56
CA ILE A 83 1.14 -1.31 12.31
C ILE A 83 2.29 -1.14 11.34
N LYS A 84 3.00 -2.22 11.12
CA LYS A 84 4.03 -2.38 10.10
C LYS A 84 3.61 -3.52 9.17
N ARG A 85 4.51 -3.94 8.30
CA ARG A 85 4.20 -4.93 7.30
C ARG A 85 3.68 -6.27 7.85
N PRO A 86 4.30 -6.90 8.87
CA PRO A 86 3.79 -8.16 9.40
C PRO A 86 2.37 -8.03 9.93
N GLU A 87 2.05 -6.93 10.61
CA GLU A 87 0.74 -6.64 11.15
C GLU A 87 -0.30 -6.41 10.04
N LEU A 88 0.09 -5.77 8.94
CA LEU A 88 -0.79 -5.61 7.77
C LEU A 88 -1.09 -6.93 7.07
N GLU A 89 -0.11 -7.81 6.94
CA GLU A 89 -0.30 -9.14 6.34
C GLU A 89 -1.23 -10.03 7.16
N THR A 90 -1.33 -9.77 8.46
CA THR A 90 -2.17 -10.53 9.40
C THR A 90 -3.37 -9.75 9.94
N MET A 91 -3.67 -8.58 9.37
CA MET A 91 -4.73 -7.70 9.84
C MET A 91 -6.11 -8.36 9.75
N GLN A 92 -6.80 -8.45 10.89
CA GLN A 92 -8.11 -9.07 11.03
C GLN A 92 -9.17 -8.11 11.59
N PHE A 93 -9.11 -6.86 11.19
CA PHE A 93 -10.09 -5.86 11.58
C PHE A 93 -10.34 -4.87 10.45
N PHE A 94 -11.47 -4.20 10.48
CA PHE A 94 -11.72 -3.02 9.66
C PHE A 94 -11.41 -1.74 10.41
N VAL A 95 -10.96 -0.73 9.69
CA VAL A 95 -10.79 0.61 10.24
C VAL A 95 -12.14 1.30 10.42
N LYS A 96 -12.20 2.27 11.32
CA LYS A 96 -13.39 3.11 11.52
C LYS A 96 -13.82 3.77 10.21
N GLY A 97 -15.10 3.71 9.93
CA GLY A 97 -15.69 4.23 8.69
C GLY A 97 -16.09 3.15 7.69
N VAL A 98 -15.54 1.95 7.78
CA VAL A 98 -16.04 0.80 7.03
C VAL A 98 -17.39 0.39 7.60
N LYS A 99 -18.40 0.25 6.72
CA LYS A 99 -19.79 -0.05 7.15
C LYS A 99 -20.11 -1.54 7.17
N SER A 100 -19.36 -2.36 6.46
CA SER A 100 -19.55 -3.80 6.49
C SER A 100 -19.00 -4.40 7.78
N PRO A 101 -19.66 -5.41 8.37
CA PRO A 101 -19.05 -6.17 9.45
C PRO A 101 -17.80 -6.88 8.93
N PHE A 102 -16.78 -7.01 9.76
CA PHE A 102 -15.65 -7.85 9.43
C PHE A 102 -16.16 -9.29 9.27
N PRO A 103 -15.81 -10.00 8.19
CA PRO A 103 -16.25 -11.37 8.01
C PRO A 103 -15.72 -12.20 9.17
N VAL A 104 -16.60 -12.49 10.08
CA VAL A 104 -16.30 -13.38 11.19
C VAL A 104 -16.51 -14.79 10.69
N LYS A 105 -15.40 -15.51 10.49
CA LYS A 105 -15.30 -16.97 10.28
C LYS A 105 -15.73 -17.48 8.94
#